data_a669be5b61f03197e3562c7804874599
#
_entry.id   a669be5b61f03197e3562c7804874599
#
_cell.length_a   1.000
_cell.length_b   1.000
_cell.length_c   1.000
_cell.angle_alpha   90.00
_cell.angle_beta   90.00
_cell.angle_gamma   90.00
#
_symmetry.space_group_name_H-M   'P 1'
#
loop_
_entity.id
_entity.type
_entity.pdbx_description
1 polymer ?
#
loop_
_entity_poly.entity_id
_entity_poly.type
_entity_poly.pdbx_seq_one_letter_code
_entity_poly.pdbx_strand_id
1 'polypeptide(L)'
;TGVMDGYQQATIHLGHDDEGDIVATFVRRDPSKLPMRARWRRQRFALRGHRLAVMYVHGWNDYFYRRHESEFWESLGIPFYAVDLRKFGRSLRDGQTPGYIEDLHDYAAEFNALRDLVVAEQGEQVRILLVAHSQGGLSSVLWLNSQRPHHVEAVALDSPWLELQGNRMFRILSTPVVQAFQLGGGKTVMPMRDPGFYGRCIDCETGGDWDYLRHPLVDPQRFFPRAGWMRAIYN
;
A
#
# COMPACT_ATOMS: atom_id res chain seq x y z
N THR A 1 18.01 5.95 -1.46
CA THR A 1 18.00 5.37 -2.79
C THR A 1 16.57 5.08 -3.20
N GLY A 2 16.15 5.37 -4.42
CA GLY A 2 14.81 5.05 -4.90
C GLY A 2 13.85 6.22 -5.04
N VAL A 3 14.35 7.46 -5.07
CA VAL A 3 13.52 8.61 -5.47
C VAL A 3 13.25 8.49 -6.96
N MET A 4 11.98 8.40 -7.32
CA MET A 4 11.57 8.44 -8.73
C MET A 4 11.78 9.87 -9.26
N ASP A 5 12.32 10.00 -10.47
CA ASP A 5 12.46 11.31 -11.10
C ASP A 5 11.09 12.01 -11.24
N GLY A 6 11.03 13.27 -10.81
CA GLY A 6 9.80 14.06 -10.77
C GLY A 6 8.88 13.76 -9.57
N TYR A 7 9.36 13.00 -8.56
CA TYR A 7 8.61 12.72 -7.34
C TYR A 7 9.37 13.22 -6.11
N GLN A 8 8.62 13.50 -5.06
CA GLN A 8 9.11 13.78 -3.72
C GLN A 8 8.71 12.62 -2.80
N GLN A 9 9.56 12.34 -1.82
CA GLN A 9 9.27 11.36 -0.79
C GLN A 9 9.59 11.92 0.59
N ALA A 10 8.84 11.46 1.59
CA ALA A 10 9.09 11.74 2.99
C ALA A 10 8.94 10.45 3.81
N THR A 11 9.90 10.18 4.67
CA THR A 11 9.83 9.07 5.61
C THR A 11 9.38 9.58 6.96
N ILE A 12 8.37 8.94 7.54
CA ILE A 12 7.87 9.23 8.89
C ILE A 12 8.16 8.06 9.82
N HIS A 13 8.47 8.37 11.07
CA HIS A 13 8.63 7.38 12.13
C HIS A 13 7.28 7.08 12.77
N LEU A 14 6.98 5.78 12.92
CA LEU A 14 5.73 5.25 13.48
C LEU A 14 5.93 4.55 14.82
N GLY A 15 7.18 4.56 15.34
CA GLY A 15 7.56 3.88 16.57
C GLY A 15 8.57 2.78 16.33
N HIS A 16 8.55 1.75 17.19
CA HIS A 16 9.48 0.63 17.19
C HIS A 16 8.74 -0.68 17.44
N ASP A 17 9.30 -1.75 16.91
CA ASP A 17 8.94 -3.12 17.29
C ASP A 17 10.21 -3.91 17.67
N ASP A 18 10.10 -5.23 17.76
CA ASP A 18 11.23 -6.12 18.06
C ASP A 18 12.28 -6.19 16.95
N GLU A 19 12.01 -5.64 15.76
CA GLU A 19 12.94 -5.57 14.63
C GLU A 19 13.53 -4.15 14.43
N GLY A 20 13.20 -3.21 15.31
CA GLY A 20 13.73 -1.85 15.29
C GLY A 20 12.72 -0.80 14.86
N ASP A 21 13.20 0.27 14.20
CA ASP A 21 12.38 1.41 13.81
C ASP A 21 11.32 1.07 12.77
N ILE A 22 10.07 1.37 13.09
CA ILE A 22 8.97 1.29 12.12
C ILE A 22 8.81 2.64 11.43
N VAL A 23 8.82 2.61 10.11
CA VAL A 23 8.63 3.80 9.29
C VAL A 23 7.64 3.54 8.16
N ALA A 24 7.03 4.63 7.67
CA ALA A 24 6.33 4.66 6.39
C ALA A 24 6.98 5.69 5.46
N THR A 25 6.91 5.45 4.16
CA THR A 25 7.44 6.39 3.17
C THR A 25 6.30 6.90 2.30
N PHE A 26 6.04 8.20 2.37
CA PHE A 26 5.05 8.85 1.52
C PHE A 26 5.71 9.31 0.23
N VAL A 27 5.00 9.13 -0.86
CA VAL A 27 5.46 9.48 -2.19
C VAL A 27 4.38 10.30 -2.89
N ARG A 28 4.78 11.42 -3.47
CA ARG A 28 3.90 12.25 -4.31
C ARG A 28 4.66 12.79 -5.50
N ARG A 29 3.95 13.19 -6.52
CA ARG A 29 4.57 13.91 -7.61
C ARG A 29 5.00 15.32 -7.16
N ASP A 30 6.19 15.76 -7.58
CA ASP A 30 6.66 17.11 -7.31
C ASP A 30 5.77 18.13 -8.07
N PRO A 31 5.05 19.00 -7.36
CA PRO A 31 4.17 19.98 -8.01
C PRO A 31 4.90 20.91 -8.99
N SER A 32 6.19 21.16 -8.77
CA SER A 32 7.02 22.00 -9.66
C SER A 32 7.34 21.32 -10.99
N LYS A 33 7.29 19.98 -11.03
CA LYS A 33 7.58 19.15 -12.21
C LYS A 33 6.32 18.75 -12.99
N LEU A 34 5.13 19.16 -12.51
CA LEU A 34 3.90 18.88 -13.22
C LEU A 34 3.86 19.63 -14.57
N PRO A 35 3.35 18.97 -15.64
CA PRO A 35 3.08 19.64 -16.90
C PRO A 35 2.18 20.86 -16.72
N MET A 36 2.41 21.92 -17.48
CA MET A 36 1.65 23.18 -17.36
C MET A 36 0.14 22.97 -17.44
N ARG A 37 -0.32 22.05 -18.30
CA ARG A 37 -1.75 21.67 -18.40
C ARG A 37 -2.32 21.09 -17.12
N ALA A 38 -1.56 20.24 -16.42
CA ALA A 38 -1.97 19.65 -15.14
C ALA A 38 -2.03 20.73 -14.05
N ARG A 39 -1.01 21.61 -13.98
CA ARG A 39 -0.99 22.75 -13.05
C ARG A 39 -2.19 23.67 -13.26
N TRP A 40 -2.50 24.02 -14.51
CA TRP A 40 -3.65 24.85 -14.85
C TRP A 40 -4.98 24.20 -14.48
N ARG A 41 -5.15 22.89 -14.75
CA ARG A 41 -6.36 22.13 -14.36
C ARG A 41 -6.51 22.12 -12.85
N ARG A 42 -5.42 21.85 -12.10
CA ARG A 42 -5.42 21.86 -10.64
C ARG A 42 -5.87 23.21 -10.07
N GLN A 43 -5.33 24.29 -10.59
CA GLN A 43 -5.72 25.65 -10.20
C GLN A 43 -7.20 25.93 -10.52
N ARG A 44 -7.65 25.55 -11.70
CA ARG A 44 -9.05 25.72 -12.11
C ARG A 44 -10.01 24.89 -11.26
N PHE A 45 -9.62 23.69 -10.86
CA PHE A 45 -10.40 22.83 -9.95
C PHE A 45 -10.53 23.48 -8.58
N ALA A 46 -9.44 23.96 -8.02
CA ALA A 46 -9.41 24.67 -6.74
C ALA A 46 -10.26 25.94 -6.76
N LEU A 47 -10.19 26.74 -7.85
CA LEU A 47 -11.00 27.96 -8.02
C LEU A 47 -12.53 27.68 -8.08
N ARG A 48 -12.91 26.48 -8.49
CA ARG A 48 -14.31 26.03 -8.49
C ARG A 48 -14.78 25.44 -7.16
N GLY A 49 -13.96 25.49 -6.13
CA GLY A 49 -14.27 24.91 -4.83
C GLY A 49 -14.11 23.38 -4.74
N HIS A 50 -13.64 22.73 -5.80
CA HIS A 50 -13.37 21.30 -5.78
C HIS A 50 -12.00 21.03 -5.18
N ARG A 51 -11.95 20.36 -4.05
CA ARG A 51 -10.74 19.95 -3.36
C ARG A 51 -10.72 18.43 -3.26
N LEU A 52 -10.26 17.79 -4.32
CA LEU A 52 -10.12 16.33 -4.37
C LEU A 52 -8.64 15.96 -4.26
N ALA A 53 -8.35 14.85 -3.62
CA ALA A 53 -7.04 14.22 -3.62
C ALA A 53 -7.20 12.71 -3.67
N VAL A 54 -6.20 12.01 -4.18
CA VAL A 54 -6.12 10.55 -4.15
C VAL A 54 -5.10 10.12 -3.10
N MET A 55 -5.50 9.17 -2.24
CA MET A 55 -4.59 8.35 -1.43
C MET A 55 -4.49 6.97 -2.04
N TYR A 56 -3.27 6.49 -2.28
CA TYR A 56 -3.02 5.17 -2.86
C TYR A 56 -2.30 4.25 -1.89
N VAL A 57 -2.77 3.01 -1.80
CA VAL A 57 -2.22 1.95 -0.96
C VAL A 57 -1.92 0.71 -1.82
N HIS A 58 -0.67 0.28 -1.80
CA HIS A 58 -0.18 -0.88 -2.55
C HIS A 58 -0.56 -2.24 -1.92
N GLY A 59 -0.31 -3.33 -2.66
CA GLY A 59 -0.54 -4.70 -2.23
C GLY A 59 0.68 -5.38 -1.57
N TRP A 60 0.60 -6.73 -1.46
CA TRP A 60 1.68 -7.57 -0.96
C TRP A 60 2.88 -7.58 -1.91
N ASN A 61 4.11 -7.58 -1.36
CA ASN A 61 5.37 -7.54 -2.10
C ASN A 61 5.40 -6.43 -3.16
N ASP A 62 4.88 -5.27 -2.80
CA ASP A 62 4.67 -4.13 -3.69
C ASP A 62 5.09 -2.83 -2.99
N TYR A 63 5.15 -1.74 -3.72
CA TYR A 63 5.37 -0.37 -3.24
C TYR A 63 4.93 0.60 -4.32
N PHE A 64 4.94 1.90 -4.06
CA PHE A 64 4.54 2.83 -5.11
C PHE A 64 5.67 3.06 -6.13
N TYR A 65 5.49 2.58 -7.36
CA TYR A 65 6.33 2.85 -8.54
C TYR A 65 5.52 3.11 -9.81
N ARG A 66 4.22 2.91 -9.76
CA ARG A 66 3.31 2.99 -10.91
C ARG A 66 3.05 4.44 -11.33
N ARG A 67 4.00 5.03 -12.06
CA ARG A 67 3.93 6.42 -12.51
C ARG A 67 2.63 6.75 -13.26
N HIS A 68 2.17 5.86 -14.13
CA HIS A 68 0.97 6.03 -14.95
C HIS A 68 -0.29 6.28 -14.11
N GLU A 69 -0.42 5.67 -12.94
CA GLU A 69 -1.54 5.94 -12.02
C GLU A 69 -1.53 7.39 -11.53
N SER A 70 -0.41 7.83 -10.97
CA SER A 70 -0.30 9.22 -10.49
C SER A 70 -0.42 10.22 -11.64
N GLU A 71 0.14 9.91 -12.82
CA GLU A 71 0.05 10.76 -14.01
C GLU A 71 -1.38 10.88 -14.54
N PHE A 72 -2.16 9.81 -14.45
CA PHE A 72 -3.58 9.85 -14.79
C PHE A 72 -4.33 10.85 -13.89
N TRP A 73 -4.23 10.71 -12.57
CA TRP A 73 -4.93 11.58 -11.62
C TRP A 73 -4.46 13.04 -11.72
N GLU A 74 -3.15 13.25 -11.79
CA GLU A 74 -2.57 14.59 -11.97
C GLU A 74 -2.97 15.23 -13.32
N SER A 75 -3.16 14.42 -14.37
CA SER A 75 -3.66 14.91 -15.65
C SER A 75 -5.07 15.48 -15.55
N LEU A 76 -5.87 15.00 -14.60
CA LEU A 76 -7.19 15.53 -14.27
C LEU A 76 -7.13 16.75 -13.34
N GLY A 77 -5.94 17.08 -12.82
CA GLY A 77 -5.73 18.14 -11.84
C GLY A 77 -5.96 17.71 -10.39
N ILE A 78 -6.01 16.39 -10.13
CA ILE A 78 -6.23 15.82 -8.81
C ILE A 78 -4.88 15.37 -8.23
N PRO A 79 -4.44 15.93 -7.08
CA PRO A 79 -3.22 15.51 -6.40
C PRO A 79 -3.24 14.05 -6.02
N PHE A 80 -2.10 13.39 -6.20
CA PHE A 80 -1.94 11.96 -5.90
C PHE A 80 -0.85 11.76 -4.83
N TYR A 81 -1.18 10.96 -3.82
CA TYR A 81 -0.34 10.63 -2.69
C TYR A 81 -0.34 9.12 -2.49
N ALA A 82 0.83 8.53 -2.39
CA ALA A 82 0.99 7.10 -2.12
C ALA A 82 1.76 6.86 -0.82
N VAL A 83 1.56 5.71 -0.23
CA VAL A 83 2.33 5.22 0.91
C VAL A 83 3.01 3.90 0.56
N ASP A 84 4.30 3.79 0.87
CA ASP A 84 4.94 2.49 1.07
C ASP A 84 4.73 2.12 2.55
N LEU A 85 3.95 1.09 2.80
CA LEU A 85 3.62 0.63 4.14
C LEU A 85 4.87 0.14 4.89
N ARG A 86 4.80 0.06 6.24
CA ARG A 86 5.88 -0.50 7.06
C ARG A 86 6.38 -1.82 6.51
N LYS A 87 7.70 -2.00 6.50
CA LYS A 87 8.40 -3.21 6.04
C LYS A 87 8.14 -3.58 4.57
N PHE A 88 7.72 -2.60 3.76
CA PHE A 88 7.60 -2.72 2.30
C PHE A 88 8.43 -1.63 1.61
N GLY A 89 8.87 -1.90 0.39
CA GLY A 89 9.48 -0.94 -0.49
C GLY A 89 10.55 -0.08 0.18
N ARG A 90 10.37 1.25 0.15
CA ARG A 90 11.28 2.23 0.77
C ARG A 90 11.18 2.26 2.29
N SER A 91 10.16 1.64 2.86
CA SER A 91 9.93 1.58 4.31
C SER A 91 10.57 0.36 4.98
N LEU A 92 11.05 -0.61 4.20
CA LEU A 92 11.78 -1.76 4.73
C LEU A 92 13.18 -1.34 5.17
N ARG A 93 13.56 -1.73 6.39
CA ARG A 93 14.89 -1.48 6.97
C ARG A 93 15.72 -2.77 7.02
N ASP A 94 17.03 -2.62 7.11
CA ASP A 94 17.94 -3.76 7.25
C ASP A 94 17.62 -4.54 8.52
N GLY A 95 17.61 -5.86 8.40
CA GLY A 95 17.27 -6.76 9.50
C GLY A 95 15.78 -7.02 9.72
N GLN A 96 14.90 -6.23 9.10
CA GLN A 96 13.46 -6.46 9.23
C GLN A 96 12.96 -7.61 8.34
N THR A 97 11.90 -8.27 8.82
CA THR A 97 11.17 -9.28 8.05
C THR A 97 10.21 -8.60 7.08
N PRO A 98 10.42 -8.75 5.75
CA PRO A 98 9.59 -8.07 4.75
C PRO A 98 8.10 -8.36 4.93
N GLY A 99 7.28 -7.30 4.90
CA GLY A 99 5.82 -7.37 4.99
C GLY A 99 5.26 -7.90 6.30
N TYR A 100 6.10 -8.14 7.33
CA TYR A 100 5.64 -8.71 8.59
C TYR A 100 4.86 -7.71 9.44
N ILE A 101 3.70 -8.15 9.89
CA ILE A 101 2.84 -7.46 10.85
C ILE A 101 2.03 -8.51 11.62
N GLU A 102 1.69 -8.25 12.86
CA GLU A 102 0.91 -9.16 13.73
C GLU A 102 -0.55 -8.74 13.88
N ASP A 103 -0.85 -7.49 13.58
CA ASP A 103 -2.22 -6.96 13.56
C ASP A 103 -2.37 -6.01 12.37
N LEU A 104 -3.32 -6.28 11.47
CA LEU A 104 -3.57 -5.41 10.31
C LEU A 104 -4.12 -4.02 10.70
N HIS A 105 -4.68 -3.88 11.91
CA HIS A 105 -5.14 -2.58 12.43
C HIS A 105 -3.97 -1.61 12.67
N ASP A 106 -2.75 -2.11 12.84
CA ASP A 106 -1.56 -1.28 13.01
C ASP A 106 -1.27 -0.39 11.79
N TYR A 107 -1.72 -0.79 10.58
CA TYR A 107 -1.62 0.05 9.39
C TYR A 107 -2.43 1.35 9.48
N ALA A 108 -3.32 1.47 10.46
CA ALA A 108 -4.04 2.71 10.71
C ALA A 108 -3.11 3.90 11.00
N ALA A 109 -1.93 3.65 11.54
CA ALA A 109 -0.92 4.69 11.78
C ALA A 109 -0.45 5.33 10.47
N GLU A 110 -0.12 4.51 9.46
CA GLU A 110 0.27 4.98 8.12
C GLU A 110 -0.86 5.73 7.43
N PHE A 111 -2.07 5.17 7.48
CA PHE A 111 -3.24 5.76 6.80
C PHE A 111 -3.63 7.09 7.42
N ASN A 112 -3.63 7.20 8.75
CA ASN A 112 -3.89 8.46 9.44
C ASN A 112 -2.82 9.50 9.09
N ALA A 113 -1.55 9.14 9.16
CA ALA A 113 -0.46 10.06 8.86
C ALA A 113 -0.49 10.54 7.39
N LEU A 114 -0.83 9.65 6.43
CA LEU A 114 -0.99 10.05 5.03
C LEU A 114 -2.21 10.96 4.85
N ARG A 115 -3.36 10.63 5.46
CA ARG A 115 -4.55 11.51 5.45
C ARG A 115 -4.21 12.89 5.99
N ASP A 116 -3.54 12.96 7.13
CA ASP A 116 -3.20 14.22 7.79
C ASP A 116 -2.25 15.06 6.93
N LEU A 117 -1.28 14.43 6.25
CA LEU A 117 -0.44 15.09 5.26
C LEU A 117 -1.28 15.67 4.11
N VAL A 118 -2.21 14.89 3.57
CA VAL A 118 -3.09 15.35 2.48
C VAL A 118 -3.93 16.54 2.93
N VAL A 119 -4.51 16.48 4.13
CA VAL A 119 -5.30 17.58 4.71
C VAL A 119 -4.43 18.81 4.94
N ALA A 120 -3.23 18.65 5.49
CA ALA A 120 -2.30 19.77 5.71
C ALA A 120 -1.92 20.48 4.40
N GLU A 121 -1.75 19.74 3.32
CA GLU A 121 -1.35 20.30 2.02
C GLU A 121 -2.51 20.83 1.16
N GLN A 122 -3.67 20.18 1.22
CA GLN A 122 -4.82 20.53 0.37
C GLN A 122 -5.88 21.37 1.11
N GLY A 123 -5.78 21.46 2.44
CA GLY A 123 -6.70 22.19 3.32
C GLY A 123 -7.86 21.34 3.83
N GLU A 124 -8.50 21.81 4.89
CA GLU A 124 -9.56 21.13 5.66
C GLU A 124 -10.80 20.72 4.83
N GLN A 125 -11.01 21.31 3.68
CA GLN A 125 -12.15 20.98 2.81
C GLN A 125 -11.80 19.92 1.74
N VAL A 126 -10.64 19.28 1.87
CA VAL A 126 -10.25 18.24 0.93
C VAL A 126 -11.14 17.02 1.07
N ARG A 127 -11.54 16.46 -0.05
CA ARG A 127 -12.26 15.18 -0.16
C ARG A 127 -11.28 14.16 -0.73
N ILE A 128 -11.13 13.04 -0.07
CA ILE A 128 -10.15 12.02 -0.42
C ILE A 128 -10.85 10.83 -1.06
N LEU A 129 -10.36 10.43 -2.23
CA LEU A 129 -10.60 9.13 -2.82
C LEU A 129 -9.46 8.20 -2.39
N LEU A 130 -9.80 7.15 -1.65
CA LEU A 130 -8.85 6.09 -1.31
C LEU A 130 -8.84 5.05 -2.43
N VAL A 131 -7.69 4.84 -3.04
CA VAL A 131 -7.43 3.80 -4.05
C VAL A 131 -6.52 2.76 -3.44
N ALA A 132 -6.94 1.50 -3.43
CA ALA A 132 -6.19 0.46 -2.75
C ALA A 132 -6.17 -0.85 -3.54
N HIS A 133 -4.99 -1.47 -3.62
CA HIS A 133 -4.77 -2.71 -4.37
C HIS A 133 -4.57 -3.90 -3.43
N SER A 134 -5.21 -5.04 -3.75
CA SER A 134 -4.97 -6.36 -3.14
C SER A 134 -5.03 -6.31 -1.59
N GLN A 135 -3.95 -6.66 -0.87
CA GLN A 135 -3.83 -6.56 0.60
C GLN A 135 -4.06 -5.13 1.11
N GLY A 136 -3.61 -4.13 0.36
CA GLY A 136 -3.89 -2.74 0.69
C GLY A 136 -5.39 -2.46 0.75
N GLY A 137 -6.18 -3.13 -0.09
CA GLY A 137 -7.64 -3.08 -0.05
C GLY A 137 -8.20 -3.63 1.27
N LEU A 138 -7.72 -4.79 1.73
CA LEU A 138 -8.12 -5.36 3.01
C LEU A 138 -7.81 -4.41 4.18
N SER A 139 -6.55 -3.97 4.28
CA SER A 139 -6.11 -3.07 5.36
C SER A 139 -6.86 -1.75 5.35
N SER A 140 -7.16 -1.21 4.16
CA SER A 140 -7.95 0.02 3.99
C SER A 140 -9.38 -0.15 4.48
N VAL A 141 -10.04 -1.26 4.15
CA VAL A 141 -11.41 -1.55 4.61
C VAL A 141 -11.46 -1.70 6.13
N LEU A 142 -10.48 -2.38 6.74
CA LEU A 142 -10.37 -2.50 8.19
C LEU A 142 -10.21 -1.12 8.85
N TRP A 143 -9.34 -0.27 8.33
CA TRP A 143 -9.16 1.10 8.83
C TRP A 143 -10.43 1.94 8.71
N LEU A 144 -11.10 1.92 7.55
CA LEU A 144 -12.36 2.65 7.33
C LEU A 144 -13.46 2.20 8.27
N ASN A 145 -13.58 0.87 8.48
CA ASN A 145 -14.59 0.31 9.36
C ASN A 145 -14.34 0.65 10.83
N SER A 146 -13.08 0.58 11.28
CA SER A 146 -12.71 0.77 12.68
C SER A 146 -12.67 2.24 13.10
N GLN A 147 -12.18 3.13 12.22
CA GLN A 147 -11.91 4.52 12.59
C GLN A 147 -12.84 5.55 11.95
N ARG A 148 -13.53 5.18 10.86
CA ARG A 148 -14.43 6.08 10.11
C ARG A 148 -13.79 7.47 9.87
N PRO A 149 -12.62 7.51 9.22
CA PRO A 149 -11.82 8.72 9.13
C PRO A 149 -12.55 9.81 8.37
N HIS A 150 -12.47 11.04 8.87
CA HIS A 150 -12.96 12.20 8.15
C HIS A 150 -12.17 12.40 6.85
N HIS A 151 -12.75 13.13 5.90
CA HIS A 151 -12.21 13.45 4.58
C HIS A 151 -12.20 12.31 3.56
N VAL A 152 -12.24 11.03 3.96
CA VAL A 152 -12.33 9.91 3.00
C VAL A 152 -13.80 9.72 2.62
N GLU A 153 -14.15 10.11 1.39
CA GLU A 153 -15.53 10.09 0.93
C GLU A 153 -15.83 9.01 -0.11
N ALA A 154 -14.80 8.48 -0.73
CA ALA A 154 -14.95 7.41 -1.70
C ALA A 154 -13.79 6.44 -1.63
N VAL A 155 -14.04 5.18 -2.03
CA VAL A 155 -13.06 4.11 -2.07
C VAL A 155 -13.14 3.42 -3.42
N ALA A 156 -12.00 3.22 -4.06
CA ALA A 156 -11.84 2.38 -5.23
C ALA A 156 -10.90 1.22 -4.88
N LEU A 157 -11.42 0.02 -4.92
CA LEU A 157 -10.68 -1.19 -4.59
C LEU A 157 -10.33 -1.94 -5.89
N ASP A 158 -9.03 -2.08 -6.16
CA ASP A 158 -8.52 -2.88 -7.25
C ASP A 158 -8.12 -4.26 -6.72
N SER A 159 -8.83 -5.29 -7.21
CA SER A 159 -8.56 -6.69 -6.85
C SER A 159 -8.35 -6.91 -5.34
N PRO A 160 -9.23 -6.37 -4.46
CA PRO A 160 -9.00 -6.38 -3.02
C PRO A 160 -8.99 -7.82 -2.49
N TRP A 161 -8.02 -8.10 -1.63
CA TRP A 161 -7.93 -9.41 -1.01
C TRP A 161 -8.75 -9.46 0.29
N LEU A 162 -10.07 -9.47 0.16
CA LEU A 162 -11.00 -9.41 1.29
C LEU A 162 -11.26 -10.77 1.94
N GLU A 163 -10.87 -11.86 1.28
CA GLU A 163 -11.08 -13.21 1.76
C GLU A 163 -10.00 -14.16 1.24
N LEU A 164 -9.65 -15.15 2.06
CA LEU A 164 -8.74 -16.22 1.62
C LEU A 164 -9.35 -17.01 0.46
N GLN A 165 -8.56 -17.19 -0.58
CA GLN A 165 -8.93 -17.99 -1.72
C GLN A 165 -9.11 -19.46 -1.31
N GLY A 166 -10.15 -20.09 -1.82
CA GLY A 166 -10.49 -21.47 -1.53
C GLY A 166 -11.93 -21.65 -1.02
N ASN A 167 -12.35 -22.91 -0.88
CA ASN A 167 -13.67 -23.19 -0.34
C ASN A 167 -13.68 -23.03 1.20
N ARG A 168 -14.88 -22.92 1.77
CA ARG A 168 -15.07 -22.75 3.22
C ARG A 168 -14.34 -23.81 4.04
N MET A 169 -14.30 -25.06 3.54
CA MET A 169 -13.64 -26.18 4.23
C MET A 169 -12.11 -25.97 4.27
N PHE A 170 -11.51 -25.49 3.18
CA PHE A 170 -10.09 -25.16 3.14
C PHE A 170 -9.73 -24.09 4.19
N ARG A 171 -10.55 -23.06 4.32
CA ARG A 171 -10.35 -22.00 5.33
C ARG A 171 -10.43 -22.54 6.75
N ILE A 172 -11.42 -23.37 7.05
CA ILE A 172 -11.56 -23.99 8.38
C ILE A 172 -10.36 -24.89 8.70
N LEU A 173 -9.90 -25.68 7.74
CA LEU A 173 -8.79 -26.60 7.93
C LEU A 173 -7.43 -25.91 7.98
N SER A 174 -7.28 -24.72 7.40
CA SER A 174 -6.02 -23.97 7.44
C SER A 174 -5.76 -23.29 8.78
N THR A 175 -6.79 -22.94 9.54
CA THR A 175 -6.65 -22.29 10.85
C THR A 175 -5.78 -23.09 11.84
N PRO A 176 -6.01 -24.39 12.09
CA PRO A 176 -5.14 -25.19 12.97
C PRO A 176 -3.70 -25.28 12.46
N VAL A 177 -3.50 -25.31 11.15
CA VAL A 177 -2.17 -25.32 10.54
C VAL A 177 -1.44 -24.03 10.85
N VAL A 178 -2.08 -22.87 10.63
CA VAL A 178 -1.51 -21.56 10.99
C VAL A 178 -1.16 -21.50 12.47
N GLN A 179 -2.06 -21.98 13.35
CA GLN A 179 -1.81 -22.04 14.80
C GLN A 179 -0.60 -22.92 15.14
N ALA A 180 -0.48 -24.10 14.51
CA ALA A 180 0.66 -24.99 14.72
C ALA A 180 2.00 -24.33 14.31
N PHE A 181 2.03 -23.61 13.17
CA PHE A 181 3.22 -22.88 12.76
C PHE A 181 3.57 -21.73 13.71
N GLN A 182 2.59 -21.13 14.38
CA GLN A 182 2.82 -20.10 15.38
C GLN A 182 3.55 -20.61 16.65
N LEU A 183 3.50 -21.91 16.94
CA LEU A 183 4.30 -22.48 18.03
C LEU A 183 5.81 -22.28 17.78
N GLY A 184 6.23 -22.15 16.53
CA GLY A 184 7.60 -21.79 16.14
C GLY A 184 7.87 -20.28 16.15
N GLY A 185 6.89 -19.46 16.57
CA GLY A 185 6.95 -17.99 16.55
C GLY A 185 6.26 -17.37 15.34
N GLY A 186 5.79 -16.12 15.49
CA GLY A 186 5.03 -15.39 14.45
C GLY A 186 5.79 -15.23 13.13
N LYS A 187 7.13 -15.20 13.18
CA LYS A 187 8.00 -15.05 11.99
C LYS A 187 8.30 -16.36 11.26
N THR A 188 7.74 -17.49 11.72
CA THR A 188 7.89 -18.79 11.05
C THR A 188 7.33 -18.70 9.63
N VAL A 189 8.11 -19.13 8.64
CA VAL A 189 7.71 -19.14 7.23
C VAL A 189 6.62 -20.18 7.01
N MET A 190 5.52 -19.75 6.41
CA MET A 190 4.45 -20.67 6.01
C MET A 190 4.86 -21.40 4.74
N PRO A 191 4.55 -22.70 4.62
CA PRO A 191 4.88 -23.52 3.45
C PRO A 191 3.94 -23.22 2.26
N MET A 192 3.68 -21.94 2.02
CA MET A 192 2.89 -21.47 0.89
C MET A 192 3.85 -21.06 -0.22
N ARG A 193 3.85 -21.82 -1.29
CA ARG A 193 4.61 -21.46 -2.49
C ARG A 193 3.73 -20.57 -3.38
N ASP A 194 4.19 -19.36 -3.64
CA ASP A 194 3.71 -18.62 -4.79
C ASP A 194 4.27 -19.31 -6.04
N PRO A 195 3.43 -19.89 -6.91
CA PRO A 195 3.89 -20.48 -8.16
C PRO A 195 4.45 -19.43 -9.15
N GLY A 196 4.48 -18.16 -8.74
CA GLY A 196 4.90 -17.04 -9.58
C GLY A 196 3.95 -16.80 -10.77
N PHE A 197 2.73 -17.32 -10.69
CA PHE A 197 1.76 -17.21 -11.78
C PHE A 197 1.40 -15.74 -12.04
N TYR A 198 1.09 -15.00 -10.99
CA TYR A 198 0.73 -13.57 -11.09
C TYR A 198 1.85 -12.76 -11.76
N GLY A 199 3.08 -12.86 -11.23
CA GLY A 199 4.22 -12.15 -11.81
C GLY A 199 4.43 -12.49 -13.28
N ARG A 200 4.36 -13.79 -13.65
CA ARG A 200 4.51 -14.21 -15.06
C ARG A 200 3.39 -13.73 -15.97
N CYS A 201 2.17 -13.56 -15.45
CA CYS A 201 1.05 -13.08 -16.26
C CYS A 201 1.13 -11.60 -16.57
N ILE A 202 1.75 -10.81 -15.69
CA ILE A 202 1.78 -9.35 -15.83
C ILE A 202 3.09 -8.80 -16.35
N ASP A 203 4.20 -9.54 -16.18
CA ASP A 203 5.53 -9.06 -16.55
C ASP A 203 5.80 -9.17 -18.06
N CYS A 204 6.35 -8.10 -18.62
CA CYS A 204 6.62 -8.00 -20.06
C CYS A 204 7.65 -9.03 -20.58
N GLU A 205 8.54 -9.55 -19.74
CA GLU A 205 9.48 -10.60 -20.14
C GLU A 205 8.80 -11.95 -20.37
N THR A 206 7.62 -12.13 -19.79
CA THR A 206 6.83 -13.37 -19.87
C THR A 206 5.53 -13.20 -20.64
N GLY A 207 5.35 -12.07 -21.35
CA GLY A 207 4.23 -11.83 -22.26
C GLY A 207 3.12 -10.95 -21.66
N GLY A 208 3.31 -10.37 -20.48
CA GLY A 208 2.45 -9.32 -19.92
C GLY A 208 2.78 -7.94 -20.47
N ASP A 209 2.10 -6.93 -19.93
CA ASP A 209 2.21 -5.53 -20.39
C ASP A 209 3.05 -4.65 -19.47
N TRP A 210 3.56 -5.16 -18.34
CA TRP A 210 4.16 -4.36 -17.28
C TRP A 210 5.58 -4.81 -16.95
N ASP A 211 6.44 -3.84 -16.57
CA ASP A 211 7.79 -4.09 -16.07
C ASP A 211 7.73 -4.33 -14.54
N TYR A 212 7.13 -5.46 -14.15
CA TYR A 212 6.87 -5.77 -12.75
C TYR A 212 8.09 -6.34 -12.02
N LEU A 213 8.76 -7.34 -12.60
CA LEU A 213 9.85 -8.07 -11.93
C LEU A 213 11.17 -7.29 -11.88
N ARG A 214 11.30 -6.23 -12.66
CA ARG A 214 12.53 -5.40 -12.70
C ARG A 214 12.58 -4.32 -11.64
N HIS A 215 11.51 -4.13 -10.88
CA HIS A 215 11.50 -3.12 -9.84
C HIS A 215 12.40 -3.54 -8.67
N PRO A 216 13.39 -2.70 -8.29
CA PRO A 216 14.48 -3.11 -7.39
C PRO A 216 14.04 -3.43 -5.97
N LEU A 217 12.82 -3.03 -5.57
CA LEU A 217 12.27 -3.25 -4.23
C LEU A 217 11.13 -4.28 -4.23
N VAL A 218 10.82 -4.90 -5.39
CA VAL A 218 9.96 -6.08 -5.51
C VAL A 218 10.85 -7.30 -5.47
N ASP A 219 10.72 -8.14 -4.46
CA ASP A 219 11.55 -9.33 -4.30
C ASP A 219 10.73 -10.55 -3.87
N PRO A 220 10.22 -11.33 -4.82
CA PRO A 220 9.43 -12.52 -4.52
C PRO A 220 10.17 -13.56 -3.68
N GLN A 221 11.52 -13.52 -3.64
CA GLN A 221 12.33 -14.47 -2.87
C GLN A 221 12.46 -14.06 -1.39
N ARG A 222 12.10 -12.84 -1.02
CA ARG A 222 12.16 -12.34 0.36
C ARG A 222 10.80 -12.23 1.02
N PHE A 223 9.73 -12.05 0.26
CA PHE A 223 8.36 -11.86 0.75
C PHE A 223 7.64 -13.19 0.91
N PHE A 224 8.02 -13.96 1.92
CA PHE A 224 7.29 -15.18 2.28
C PHE A 224 6.21 -14.90 3.32
N PRO A 225 4.99 -15.44 3.16
CA PRO A 225 3.98 -15.36 4.20
C PRO A 225 4.50 -15.94 5.53
N ARG A 226 4.27 -15.22 6.61
CA ARG A 226 4.66 -15.62 7.96
C ARG A 226 3.44 -16.03 8.77
N ALA A 227 3.62 -16.90 9.76
CA ALA A 227 2.52 -17.40 10.59
C ALA A 227 1.77 -16.28 11.32
N GLY A 228 2.50 -15.26 11.83
CA GLY A 228 1.90 -14.10 12.49
C GLY A 228 1.08 -13.24 11.54
N TRP A 229 1.61 -12.96 10.34
CA TRP A 229 0.87 -12.25 9.30
C TRP A 229 -0.40 -12.99 8.86
N MET A 230 -0.31 -14.31 8.68
CA MET A 230 -1.49 -15.14 8.38
C MET A 230 -2.52 -15.06 9.50
N ARG A 231 -2.09 -15.09 10.77
CA ARG A 231 -2.99 -14.90 11.92
C ARG A 231 -3.69 -13.54 11.87
N ALA A 232 -2.94 -12.47 11.57
CA ALA A 232 -3.48 -11.13 11.48
C ALA A 232 -4.60 -10.99 10.43
N ILE A 233 -4.59 -11.84 9.39
CA ILE A 233 -5.64 -11.90 8.36
C ILE A 233 -6.87 -12.68 8.84
N TYR A 234 -6.69 -13.68 9.73
CA TYR A 234 -7.80 -14.48 10.25
C TYR A 234 -8.57 -13.80 11.39
N ASN A 235 -7.95 -12.83 12.06
CA ASN A 235 -8.54 -12.08 13.17
C ASN A 235 -9.38 -10.88 12.68
#